data_7da7823314f3be7ed1c7ecd754c60a81
#
_entry.id   7da7823314f3be7ed1c7ecd754c60a81
#
_cell.length_a   1.000
_cell.length_b   1.000
_cell.length_c   1.000
_cell.angle_alpha   90.00
_cell.angle_beta   90.00
_cell.angle_gamma   90.00
#
_symmetry.space_group_name_H-M   'P 1'
#
loop_
_entity.id
_entity.type
_entity.pdbx_description
1 polymer ?
#
loop_
_entity_poly.entity_id
_entity_poly.type
_entity_poly.pdbx_seq_one_letter_code
_entity_poly.pdbx_strand_id
1 'polypeptide(L)'
;MGLVIGIFRGSRWQEITTFAAEFTNSYQETGQQDEEIADIDLTEIQEYLDRIGADDTAELTFRDLMDMIRKGDAENVLLYGKDRIVSALFSEIRTNTSFLAEILILSLCGAACSGFFGIFGSSQLSETGSYVICICVQTFLAASFFASIRIAEETTEDILGFMKVLLPAYFLAVTMAGGAVTSASVCGFTLGAIGVIQAVVSGFLLPVMKLYMVLSLVGNLFREEMFSVMTEFLGKVVGWTVKTMFGIVVGFHLIQGLVLPQADAMKNAAVMRTIEAVPGIGAGAGAVSNLLLGSAVLIKNTAGAAAVAVLVFLAAVPMVKLAVLMALYYLAAAVMQPVCDKRLTACMAQNAAGHGMLLKIVGYSLALFAVTIAVISYSTNAVYYAG
;
A
#
# COMPACT_ATOMS: atom_id res chain seq x y z
N MET A 1 -10.62 -21.20 -8.57
CA MET A 1 -10.49 -20.15 -9.59
C MET A 1 -11.61 -19.09 -9.50
N GLY A 2 -12.89 -19.45 -9.34
CA GLY A 2 -13.99 -18.48 -9.19
C GLY A 2 -13.98 -17.62 -7.91
N LEU A 3 -13.46 -18.13 -6.80
CA LEU A 3 -13.45 -17.43 -5.49
C LEU A 3 -12.39 -16.31 -5.42
N VAL A 4 -11.23 -16.50 -6.05
CA VAL A 4 -10.17 -15.47 -6.11
C VAL A 4 -10.60 -14.32 -7.04
N ILE A 5 -11.29 -14.64 -8.14
CA ILE A 5 -11.87 -13.65 -9.05
C ILE A 5 -13.04 -12.91 -8.38
N GLY A 6 -13.79 -13.55 -7.48
CA GLY A 6 -14.89 -12.95 -6.73
C GLY A 6 -14.44 -11.91 -5.68
N ILE A 7 -13.30 -12.15 -5.03
CA ILE A 7 -12.73 -11.21 -4.05
C ILE A 7 -12.20 -9.94 -4.76
N PHE A 8 -11.72 -10.07 -6.00
CA PHE A 8 -11.27 -8.96 -6.84
C PHE A 8 -12.40 -8.29 -7.65
N ARG A 9 -13.55 -8.94 -7.79
CA ARG A 9 -14.70 -8.43 -8.57
C ARG A 9 -15.78 -7.73 -7.73
N GLY A 10 -15.66 -7.77 -6.39
CA GLY A 10 -16.63 -7.16 -5.47
C GLY A 10 -16.39 -5.67 -5.26
N SER A 11 -17.40 -4.87 -5.51
CA SER A 11 -17.75 -3.50 -5.09
C SER A 11 -16.64 -2.46 -4.85
N ARG A 12 -15.46 -2.84 -4.36
CA ARG A 12 -14.34 -1.92 -4.05
C ARG A 12 -13.60 -1.38 -5.28
N TRP A 13 -13.54 -2.15 -6.36
CA TRP A 13 -12.96 -1.66 -7.61
C TRP A 13 -13.93 -0.70 -8.32
N GLN A 14 -15.23 -0.93 -8.21
CA GLN A 14 -16.22 0.02 -8.69
C GLN A 14 -16.20 1.32 -7.90
N GLU A 15 -15.97 1.28 -6.58
CA GLU A 15 -15.82 2.49 -5.78
C GLU A 15 -14.53 3.25 -6.09
N ILE A 16 -13.43 2.57 -6.38
CA ILE A 16 -12.18 3.20 -6.81
C ILE A 16 -12.30 3.75 -8.23
N THR A 17 -12.97 3.04 -9.14
CA THR A 17 -13.20 3.51 -10.51
C THR A 17 -14.27 4.61 -10.58
N THR A 18 -15.30 4.58 -9.73
CA THR A 18 -16.26 5.69 -9.62
C THR A 18 -15.63 6.90 -8.96
N PHE A 19 -14.81 6.74 -7.93
CA PHE A 19 -14.02 7.82 -7.35
C PHE A 19 -13.05 8.43 -8.38
N ALA A 20 -12.34 7.61 -9.15
CA ALA A 20 -11.48 8.08 -10.23
C ALA A 20 -12.28 8.76 -11.35
N ALA A 21 -13.46 8.25 -11.69
CA ALA A 21 -14.34 8.83 -12.71
C ALA A 21 -15.03 10.12 -12.24
N GLU A 22 -15.50 10.20 -11.00
CA GLU A 22 -16.00 11.45 -10.39
C GLU A 22 -14.89 12.48 -10.27
N PHE A 23 -13.68 12.04 -9.91
CA PHE A 23 -12.50 12.88 -9.89
C PHE A 23 -12.21 13.41 -11.30
N THR A 24 -12.31 12.60 -12.35
CA THR A 24 -12.07 12.97 -13.75
C THR A 24 -13.18 13.85 -14.33
N ASN A 25 -14.44 13.59 -14.01
CA ASN A 25 -15.57 14.40 -14.49
C ASN A 25 -15.60 15.81 -13.88
N SER A 26 -15.16 15.98 -12.64
CA SER A 26 -14.93 17.30 -12.03
C SER A 26 -13.91 18.14 -12.80
N TYR A 27 -13.07 17.50 -13.62
CA TYR A 27 -12.03 18.18 -14.42
C TYR A 27 -12.48 18.59 -15.82
N GLN A 28 -13.42 17.87 -16.44
CA GLN A 28 -13.87 18.18 -17.80
C GLN A 28 -14.66 19.48 -17.88
N GLU A 29 -15.23 19.96 -16.77
CA GLU A 29 -15.95 21.24 -16.73
C GLU A 29 -15.04 22.47 -16.64
N THR A 30 -13.73 22.33 -16.32
CA THR A 30 -12.87 23.48 -15.99
C THR A 30 -11.78 23.79 -17.02
N GLY A 31 -11.62 23.06 -18.13
CA GLY A 31 -10.41 23.28 -18.80
C GLY A 31 -10.16 23.02 -20.24
N GLN A 32 -10.34 23.97 -21.07
CA GLN A 32 -9.56 24.19 -22.31
C GLN A 32 -8.81 25.51 -22.17
N GLN A 33 -7.60 25.47 -21.61
CA GLN A 33 -6.57 26.49 -21.86
C GLN A 33 -5.21 25.86 -21.69
N ASP A 34 -4.45 25.83 -22.79
CA ASP A 34 -3.03 25.52 -22.86
C ASP A 34 -2.25 26.61 -22.13
N GLU A 35 -1.94 26.41 -20.85
CA GLU A 35 -0.98 27.25 -20.13
C GLU A 35 0.14 26.37 -19.57
N GLU A 36 1.38 26.83 -19.85
CA GLU A 36 2.62 26.28 -19.30
C GLU A 36 2.46 26.04 -17.80
N ILE A 37 2.59 24.78 -17.39
CA ILE A 37 2.62 24.38 -15.98
C ILE A 37 3.74 25.17 -15.33
N ALA A 38 3.44 25.97 -14.33
CA ALA A 38 4.46 26.57 -13.47
C ALA A 38 5.45 25.45 -13.09
N ASP A 39 6.72 25.66 -13.37
CA ASP A 39 7.77 24.64 -13.35
C ASP A 39 8.04 24.21 -11.89
N ILE A 40 7.17 23.32 -11.37
CA ILE A 40 7.44 22.67 -10.10
C ILE A 40 8.59 21.70 -10.37
N ASP A 41 9.67 21.84 -9.63
CA ASP A 41 10.82 20.96 -9.73
C ASP A 41 10.42 19.54 -9.32
N LEU A 42 10.26 18.67 -10.33
CA LEU A 42 9.91 17.26 -10.17
C LEU A 42 11.14 16.34 -10.27
N THR A 43 12.33 16.93 -10.37
CA THR A 43 13.58 16.20 -10.60
C THR A 43 13.87 15.22 -9.48
N GLU A 44 13.73 15.63 -8.22
CA GLU A 44 13.96 14.76 -7.06
C GLU A 44 12.98 13.58 -7.03
N ILE A 45 11.72 13.80 -7.44
CA ILE A 45 10.71 12.75 -7.51
C ILE A 45 11.10 11.73 -8.58
N GLN A 46 11.51 12.20 -9.76
CA GLN A 46 11.91 11.32 -10.85
C GLN A 46 13.18 10.54 -10.51
N GLU A 47 14.21 11.20 -9.97
CA GLU A 47 15.43 10.53 -9.51
C GLU A 47 15.15 9.46 -8.45
N TYR A 48 14.18 9.70 -7.57
CA TYR A 48 13.77 8.69 -6.59
C TYR A 48 13.11 7.50 -7.27
N LEU A 49 12.19 7.74 -8.21
CA LEU A 49 11.50 6.69 -8.96
C LEU A 49 12.47 5.86 -9.81
N ASP A 50 13.41 6.51 -10.48
CA ASP A 50 14.45 5.83 -11.28
C ASP A 50 15.33 4.92 -10.40
N ARG A 51 15.62 5.35 -9.17
CA ARG A 51 16.43 4.57 -8.23
C ARG A 51 15.72 3.33 -7.70
N ILE A 52 14.42 3.41 -7.38
CA ILE A 52 13.64 2.29 -6.83
C ILE A 52 13.02 1.42 -7.91
N GLY A 53 12.83 1.97 -9.12
CA GLY A 53 12.23 1.31 -10.25
C GLY A 53 13.23 0.69 -11.23
N ALA A 54 14.48 0.52 -10.82
CA ALA A 54 15.66 0.30 -11.66
C ALA A 54 15.56 -0.75 -12.78
N ASP A 55 14.55 -1.62 -12.78
CA ASP A 55 14.38 -2.60 -13.86
C ASP A 55 13.04 -2.53 -14.60
N ASP A 56 11.97 -1.91 -14.06
CA ASP A 56 10.63 -2.15 -14.58
C ASP A 56 9.75 -0.89 -14.79
N THR A 57 10.13 0.29 -14.27
CA THR A 57 9.32 1.53 -14.38
C THR A 57 9.83 2.52 -15.41
N ALA A 58 10.87 2.15 -16.17
CA ALA A 58 11.63 3.05 -17.06
C ALA A 58 10.83 3.67 -18.24
N GLU A 59 9.56 3.33 -18.43
CA GLU A 59 8.78 3.82 -19.56
C GLU A 59 7.84 4.98 -19.25
N LEU A 60 7.50 5.26 -17.98
CA LEU A 60 6.59 6.36 -17.62
C LEU A 60 7.23 7.26 -16.56
N THR A 61 7.50 8.51 -16.94
CA THR A 61 7.95 9.53 -15.99
C THR A 61 6.79 10.03 -15.13
N PHE A 62 7.07 10.61 -13.96
CA PHE A 62 6.05 11.24 -13.13
C PHE A 62 5.32 12.38 -13.89
N ARG A 63 6.04 13.09 -14.75
CA ARG A 63 5.49 14.13 -15.62
C ARG A 63 4.54 13.54 -16.66
N ASP A 64 4.86 12.39 -17.27
CA ASP A 64 3.97 11.71 -18.22
C ASP A 64 2.67 11.29 -17.55
N LEU A 65 2.75 10.76 -16.32
CA LEU A 65 1.57 10.43 -15.53
C LEU A 65 0.69 11.65 -15.24
N MET A 66 1.30 12.78 -14.87
CA MET A 66 0.57 14.03 -14.68
C MET A 66 -0.10 14.47 -15.97
N ASP A 67 0.60 14.40 -17.12
CA ASP A 67 0.05 14.79 -18.41
C ASP A 67 -1.09 13.90 -18.87
N MET A 68 -0.99 12.57 -18.67
CA MET A 68 -2.06 11.63 -18.96
C MET A 68 -3.31 11.92 -18.10
N ILE A 69 -3.13 12.17 -16.81
CA ILE A 69 -4.23 12.52 -15.90
C ILE A 69 -4.85 13.85 -16.29
N ARG A 70 -4.05 14.87 -16.63
CA ARG A 70 -4.52 16.18 -17.08
C ARG A 70 -5.35 16.10 -18.34
N LYS A 71 -4.98 15.22 -19.27
CA LYS A 71 -5.74 14.98 -20.53
C LYS A 71 -7.00 14.15 -20.34
N GLY A 72 -7.27 13.70 -19.12
CA GLY A 72 -8.42 12.82 -18.82
C GLY A 72 -8.21 11.37 -19.26
N ASP A 73 -6.98 10.96 -19.57
CA ASP A 73 -6.63 9.63 -20.06
C ASP A 73 -6.39 8.63 -18.92
N ALA A 74 -7.26 8.68 -17.92
CA ALA A 74 -7.21 7.79 -16.75
C ALA A 74 -7.36 6.30 -17.13
N GLU A 75 -8.00 6.00 -18.27
CA GLU A 75 -8.17 4.65 -18.75
C GLU A 75 -6.81 4.00 -19.11
N ASN A 76 -5.92 4.71 -19.77
CA ASN A 76 -4.59 4.22 -20.12
C ASN A 76 -3.71 4.04 -18.87
N VAL A 77 -3.80 4.91 -17.89
CA VAL A 77 -3.11 4.74 -16.59
C VAL A 77 -3.58 3.47 -15.88
N LEU A 78 -4.89 3.21 -15.86
CA LEU A 78 -5.47 2.01 -15.26
C LEU A 78 -5.12 0.74 -16.06
N LEU A 79 -5.10 0.81 -17.39
CA LEU A 79 -4.70 -0.31 -18.26
C LEU A 79 -3.25 -0.69 -18.03
N TYR A 80 -2.35 0.28 -17.96
CA TYR A 80 -0.94 0.06 -17.66
C TYR A 80 -0.73 -0.64 -16.30
N GLY A 81 -1.40 -0.16 -15.25
CA GLY A 81 -1.37 -0.80 -13.94
C GLY A 81 -1.95 -2.20 -13.93
N LYS A 82 -3.06 -2.42 -14.66
CA LYS A 82 -3.70 -3.72 -14.79
C LYS A 82 -2.77 -4.75 -15.44
N ASP A 83 -2.10 -4.40 -16.53
CA ASP A 83 -1.22 -5.33 -17.25
C ASP A 83 -0.01 -5.73 -16.39
N ARG A 84 0.54 -4.81 -15.62
CA ARG A 84 1.59 -5.11 -14.63
C ARG A 84 1.11 -6.03 -13.51
N ILE A 85 -0.05 -5.76 -12.92
CA ILE A 85 -0.65 -6.58 -11.86
C ILE A 85 -0.92 -8.00 -12.38
N VAL A 86 -1.49 -8.12 -13.58
CA VAL A 86 -1.80 -9.42 -14.20
C VAL A 86 -0.51 -10.19 -14.51
N SER A 87 0.48 -9.54 -15.10
CA SER A 87 1.78 -10.14 -15.40
C SER A 87 2.50 -10.59 -14.11
N ALA A 88 2.51 -9.76 -13.07
CA ALA A 88 3.06 -10.11 -11.77
C ALA A 88 2.33 -11.31 -11.15
N LEU A 89 0.99 -11.34 -11.23
CA LEU A 89 0.17 -12.46 -10.73
C LEU A 89 0.55 -13.79 -11.40
N PHE A 90 0.62 -13.81 -12.74
CA PHE A 90 0.97 -15.04 -13.47
C PHE A 90 2.41 -15.44 -13.24
N SER A 91 3.35 -14.52 -13.23
CA SER A 91 4.75 -14.77 -12.94
C SER A 91 4.93 -15.37 -11.55
N GLU A 92 4.29 -14.78 -10.54
CA GLU A 92 4.41 -15.23 -9.16
C GLU A 92 3.78 -16.60 -8.93
N ILE A 93 2.61 -16.85 -9.51
CA ILE A 93 1.99 -18.19 -9.48
C ILE A 93 2.93 -19.22 -10.09
N ARG A 94 3.48 -18.94 -11.28
CA ARG A 94 4.37 -19.86 -11.99
C ARG A 94 5.65 -20.14 -11.20
N THR A 95 6.25 -19.15 -10.60
CA THR A 95 7.48 -19.27 -9.82
C THR A 95 7.24 -20.08 -8.55
N ASN A 96 6.14 -19.83 -7.85
CA ASN A 96 5.88 -20.46 -6.55
C ASN A 96 5.19 -21.83 -6.67
N THR A 97 4.61 -22.20 -7.83
CA THR A 97 4.02 -23.54 -8.00
C THR A 97 5.04 -24.66 -7.90
N SER A 98 6.26 -24.48 -8.42
CA SER A 98 7.34 -25.46 -8.28
C SER A 98 7.74 -25.64 -6.83
N PHE A 99 7.93 -24.54 -6.11
CA PHE A 99 8.27 -24.55 -4.68
C PHE A 99 7.18 -25.22 -3.82
N LEU A 100 5.91 -24.95 -4.13
CA LEU A 100 4.80 -25.62 -3.47
C LEU A 100 4.73 -27.12 -3.80
N ALA A 101 4.99 -27.50 -5.07
CA ALA A 101 5.04 -28.89 -5.45
C ALA A 101 6.12 -29.65 -4.67
N GLU A 102 7.30 -29.05 -4.47
CA GLU A 102 8.37 -29.62 -3.64
C GLU A 102 7.93 -29.85 -2.20
N ILE A 103 7.28 -28.85 -1.58
CA ILE A 103 6.75 -28.97 -0.20
C ILE A 103 5.65 -30.05 -0.14
N LEU A 104 4.76 -30.10 -1.12
CA LEU A 104 3.68 -31.09 -1.18
C LEU A 104 4.24 -32.50 -1.36
N ILE A 105 5.21 -32.68 -2.25
CA ILE A 105 5.88 -33.98 -2.48
C ILE A 105 6.61 -34.42 -1.21
N LEU A 106 7.38 -33.54 -0.58
CA LEU A 106 8.12 -33.84 0.64
C LEU A 106 7.16 -34.25 1.76
N SER A 107 6.06 -33.55 1.91
CA SER A 107 5.05 -33.82 2.93
C SER A 107 4.29 -35.12 2.65
N LEU A 108 3.98 -35.39 1.38
CA LEU A 108 3.33 -36.63 0.98
C LEU A 108 4.26 -37.84 1.17
N CYS A 109 5.54 -37.72 0.83
CA CYS A 109 6.57 -38.73 1.12
C CYS A 109 6.65 -38.99 2.63
N GLY A 110 6.55 -37.92 3.44
CA GLY A 110 6.51 -38.07 4.90
C GLY A 110 5.31 -38.82 5.41
N ALA A 111 4.14 -38.52 4.91
CA ALA A 111 2.91 -39.25 5.24
C ALA A 111 2.98 -40.74 4.83
N ALA A 112 3.52 -41.00 3.62
CA ALA A 112 3.70 -42.37 3.15
C ALA A 112 4.72 -43.15 3.99
N CYS A 113 5.86 -42.55 4.33
CA CYS A 113 6.87 -43.15 5.21
C CYS A 113 6.30 -43.44 6.61
N SER A 114 5.58 -42.48 7.19
CA SER A 114 4.92 -42.66 8.49
C SER A 114 3.92 -43.81 8.49
N GLY A 115 3.09 -43.89 7.43
CA GLY A 115 2.15 -44.99 7.22
C GLY A 115 2.84 -46.35 7.08
N PHE A 116 3.90 -46.40 6.25
CA PHE A 116 4.68 -47.60 6.01
C PHE A 116 5.34 -48.15 7.30
N PHE A 117 6.04 -47.32 8.06
CA PHE A 117 6.69 -47.71 9.31
C PHE A 117 5.66 -48.08 10.39
N GLY A 118 4.46 -47.50 10.37
CA GLY A 118 3.37 -47.85 11.27
C GLY A 118 2.87 -49.33 11.09
N ILE A 119 2.91 -49.82 9.84
CA ILE A 119 2.51 -51.21 9.51
C ILE A 119 3.55 -52.22 10.03
N PHE A 120 4.84 -51.89 10.04
CA PHE A 120 5.93 -52.77 10.44
C PHE A 120 6.26 -52.75 11.94
N GLY A 121 5.42 -52.12 12.77
CA GLY A 121 5.48 -52.19 14.23
C GLY A 121 6.56 -51.37 14.91
N SER A 122 7.34 -50.54 14.16
CA SER A 122 8.37 -49.67 14.72
C SER A 122 7.86 -48.25 14.94
N SER A 123 7.03 -48.05 15.97
CA SER A 123 6.44 -46.75 16.31
C SER A 123 7.48 -45.64 16.49
N GLN A 124 8.65 -45.97 17.06
CA GLN A 124 9.75 -44.99 17.25
C GLN A 124 10.36 -44.52 15.93
N LEU A 125 10.54 -45.39 14.93
CA LEU A 125 11.09 -45.04 13.62
C LEU A 125 10.10 -44.16 12.84
N SER A 126 8.82 -44.47 12.89
CA SER A 126 7.75 -43.66 12.29
C SER A 126 7.70 -42.26 12.90
N GLU A 127 7.81 -42.16 14.20
CA GLU A 127 7.78 -40.89 14.91
C GLU A 127 9.00 -40.02 14.58
N THR A 128 10.20 -40.60 14.61
CA THR A 128 11.45 -39.91 14.26
C THR A 128 11.44 -39.41 12.81
N GLY A 129 10.98 -40.26 11.86
CA GLY A 129 10.88 -39.87 10.45
C GLY A 129 9.90 -38.70 10.23
N SER A 130 8.75 -38.71 10.89
CA SER A 130 7.78 -37.63 10.86
C SER A 130 8.35 -36.31 11.40
N TYR A 131 9.14 -36.35 12.49
CA TYR A 131 9.83 -35.16 13.03
C TYR A 131 10.84 -34.58 12.04
N VAL A 132 11.68 -35.41 11.42
CA VAL A 132 12.69 -34.94 10.45
C VAL A 132 11.99 -34.22 9.28
N ILE A 133 10.95 -34.79 8.74
CA ILE A 133 10.20 -34.19 7.63
C ILE A 133 9.51 -32.89 8.07
N CYS A 134 8.93 -32.88 9.28
CA CYS A 134 8.34 -31.67 9.82
C CYS A 134 9.38 -30.53 9.92
N ILE A 135 10.59 -30.82 10.42
CA ILE A 135 11.69 -29.83 10.50
C ILE A 135 12.11 -29.35 9.10
N CYS A 136 12.23 -30.25 8.13
CA CYS A 136 12.55 -29.87 6.75
C CYS A 136 11.51 -28.91 6.16
N VAL A 137 10.21 -29.27 6.24
CA VAL A 137 9.12 -28.43 5.75
C VAL A 137 9.09 -27.09 6.48
N GLN A 138 9.26 -27.08 7.79
CA GLN A 138 9.31 -25.84 8.56
C GLN A 138 10.46 -24.92 8.17
N THR A 139 11.63 -25.49 7.85
CA THR A 139 12.79 -24.72 7.37
C THR A 139 12.48 -24.01 6.05
N PHE A 140 11.84 -24.70 5.11
CA PHE A 140 11.40 -24.11 3.85
C PHE A 140 10.36 -23.00 4.06
N LEU A 141 9.35 -23.26 4.91
CA LEU A 141 8.33 -22.26 5.25
C LEU A 141 8.92 -21.02 5.92
N ALA A 142 9.89 -21.21 6.82
CA ALA A 142 10.62 -20.12 7.46
C ALA A 142 11.36 -19.26 6.44
N ALA A 143 12.14 -19.90 5.55
CA ALA A 143 12.91 -19.19 4.53
C ALA A 143 12.00 -18.33 3.63
N SER A 144 10.88 -18.89 3.16
CA SER A 144 9.87 -18.17 2.38
C SER A 144 9.27 -16.99 3.16
N PHE A 145 8.94 -17.20 4.43
CA PHE A 145 8.35 -16.16 5.25
C PHE A 145 9.32 -15.01 5.54
N PHE A 146 10.58 -15.29 5.83
CA PHE A 146 11.59 -14.26 6.03
C PHE A 146 11.86 -13.46 4.75
N ALA A 147 11.81 -14.11 3.57
CA ALA A 147 11.86 -13.41 2.29
C ALA A 147 10.64 -12.47 2.12
N SER A 148 9.46 -12.92 2.52
CA SER A 148 8.24 -12.10 2.47
C SER A 148 8.24 -10.93 3.45
N ILE A 149 8.86 -11.08 4.63
CA ILE A 149 9.10 -9.95 5.56
C ILE A 149 9.97 -8.89 4.88
N ARG A 150 11.02 -9.30 4.16
CA ARG A 150 11.89 -8.37 3.42
C ARG A 150 11.11 -7.62 2.34
N ILE A 151 10.28 -8.31 1.57
CA ILE A 151 9.40 -7.68 0.56
C ILE A 151 8.50 -6.62 1.22
N ALA A 152 7.89 -6.92 2.36
CA ALA A 152 7.04 -5.98 3.07
C ALA A 152 7.82 -4.79 3.64
N GLU A 153 9.06 -5.01 4.12
CA GLU A 153 9.98 -4.00 4.62
C GLU A 153 10.37 -3.03 3.50
N GLU A 154 10.93 -3.54 2.41
CA GLU A 154 11.36 -2.78 1.23
C GLU A 154 10.18 -1.97 0.65
N THR A 155 9.02 -2.60 0.45
CA THR A 155 7.84 -1.90 -0.08
C THR A 155 7.37 -0.76 0.83
N THR A 156 7.39 -0.98 2.15
CA THR A 156 7.01 0.08 3.10
C THR A 156 8.02 1.22 3.09
N GLU A 157 9.31 0.91 3.00
CA GLU A 157 10.37 1.90 2.88
C GLU A 157 10.26 2.71 1.58
N ASP A 158 9.92 2.07 0.46
CA ASP A 158 9.71 2.73 -0.83
C ASP A 158 8.51 3.68 -0.78
N ILE A 159 7.39 3.26 -0.18
CA ILE A 159 6.22 4.12 0.04
C ILE A 159 6.59 5.34 0.91
N LEU A 160 7.30 5.13 2.01
CA LEU A 160 7.70 6.20 2.92
C LEU A 160 8.72 7.15 2.28
N GLY A 161 9.67 6.60 1.54
CA GLY A 161 10.69 7.34 0.82
C GLY A 161 10.09 8.21 -0.28
N PHE A 162 9.20 7.63 -1.10
CA PHE A 162 8.46 8.39 -2.12
C PHE A 162 7.68 9.56 -1.49
N MET A 163 6.97 9.32 -0.39
CA MET A 163 6.23 10.37 0.30
C MET A 163 7.14 11.49 0.81
N LYS A 164 8.34 11.17 1.33
CA LYS A 164 9.29 12.19 1.79
C LYS A 164 9.74 13.12 0.66
N VAL A 165 9.97 12.57 -0.53
CA VAL A 165 10.41 13.33 -1.71
C VAL A 165 9.25 14.09 -2.36
N LEU A 166 8.05 13.50 -2.36
CA LEU A 166 6.85 14.14 -2.91
C LEU A 166 6.42 15.38 -2.11
N LEU A 167 6.53 15.33 -0.78
CA LEU A 167 5.92 16.33 0.10
C LEU A 167 6.35 17.78 -0.21
N PRO A 168 7.64 18.13 -0.39
CA PRO A 168 8.04 19.51 -0.66
C PRO A 168 7.37 20.08 -1.93
N ALA A 169 7.43 19.35 -3.02
CA ALA A 169 6.85 19.75 -4.30
C ALA A 169 5.30 19.85 -4.23
N TYR A 170 4.67 18.85 -3.63
CA TYR A 170 3.21 18.80 -3.49
C TYR A 170 2.68 19.95 -2.61
N PHE A 171 3.33 20.22 -1.47
CA PHE A 171 2.91 21.30 -0.59
C PHE A 171 3.23 22.69 -1.16
N LEU A 172 4.24 22.83 -2.01
CA LEU A 172 4.43 24.05 -2.79
C LEU A 172 3.22 24.29 -3.70
N ALA A 173 2.76 23.26 -4.44
CA ALA A 173 1.57 23.36 -5.26
C ALA A 173 0.31 23.71 -4.44
N VAL A 174 0.14 23.14 -3.26
CA VAL A 174 -0.96 23.48 -2.32
C VAL A 174 -0.87 24.94 -1.87
N THR A 175 0.32 25.44 -1.59
CA THR A 175 0.53 26.83 -1.18
C THR A 175 0.17 27.81 -2.31
N MET A 176 0.59 27.50 -3.54
CA MET A 176 0.25 28.29 -4.73
C MET A 176 -1.26 28.31 -5.01
N ALA A 177 -1.96 27.23 -4.70
CA ALA A 177 -3.42 27.13 -4.77
C ALA A 177 -4.16 27.87 -3.64
N GLY A 178 -3.49 28.73 -2.87
CA GLY A 178 -4.07 29.53 -1.81
C GLY A 178 -4.13 28.84 -0.44
N GLY A 179 -3.60 27.62 -0.30
CA GLY A 179 -3.61 26.84 0.94
C GLY A 179 -2.34 26.99 1.78
N ALA A 180 -1.84 28.19 2.01
CA ALA A 180 -0.56 28.42 2.67
C ALA A 180 -0.53 27.92 4.14
N VAL A 181 -1.61 28.16 4.93
CA VAL A 181 -1.70 27.68 6.32
C VAL A 181 -1.90 26.17 6.35
N THR A 182 -2.78 25.67 5.49
CA THR A 182 -3.02 24.22 5.31
C THR A 182 -1.72 23.51 4.94
N SER A 183 -1.00 24.02 3.93
CA SER A 183 0.27 23.46 3.46
C SER A 183 1.28 23.32 4.59
N ALA A 184 1.60 24.40 5.30
CA ALA A 184 2.61 24.39 6.37
C ALA A 184 2.25 23.42 7.51
N SER A 185 0.98 23.43 7.96
CA SER A 185 0.52 22.61 9.08
C SER A 185 0.48 21.11 8.72
N VAL A 186 -0.04 20.79 7.53
CA VAL A 186 -0.18 19.38 7.08
C VAL A 186 1.17 18.81 6.69
N CYS A 187 2.07 19.59 6.09
CA CYS A 187 3.43 19.16 5.78
C CYS A 187 4.17 18.71 7.06
N GLY A 188 4.20 19.56 8.08
CA GLY A 188 4.87 19.23 9.34
C GLY A 188 4.29 17.97 10.00
N PHE A 189 2.96 17.85 10.03
CA PHE A 189 2.31 16.66 10.58
C PHE A 189 2.61 15.40 9.75
N THR A 190 2.53 15.48 8.41
CA THR A 190 2.78 14.34 7.53
C THR A 190 4.22 13.85 7.65
N LEU A 191 5.20 14.76 7.70
CA LEU A 191 6.60 14.38 7.94
C LEU A 191 6.78 13.69 9.31
N GLY A 192 6.14 14.22 10.35
CA GLY A 192 6.12 13.56 11.66
C GLY A 192 5.45 12.19 11.62
N ALA A 193 4.32 12.07 10.93
CA ALA A 193 3.61 10.81 10.75
C ALA A 193 4.45 9.76 10.00
N ILE A 194 5.18 10.15 8.94
CA ILE A 194 6.12 9.28 8.23
C ILE A 194 7.16 8.70 9.20
N GLY A 195 7.76 9.54 10.06
CA GLY A 195 8.74 9.09 11.06
C GLY A 195 8.14 8.10 12.06
N VAL A 196 6.93 8.36 12.56
CA VAL A 196 6.21 7.46 13.47
C VAL A 196 5.85 6.15 12.79
N ILE A 197 5.32 6.20 11.56
CA ILE A 197 4.97 4.99 10.78
C ILE A 197 6.22 4.14 10.57
N GLN A 198 7.34 4.74 10.16
CA GLN A 198 8.60 4.03 9.97
C GLN A 198 9.06 3.37 11.26
N ALA A 199 9.03 4.09 12.38
CA ALA A 199 9.41 3.53 13.69
C ALA A 199 8.49 2.38 14.13
N VAL A 200 7.18 2.49 13.91
CA VAL A 200 6.21 1.44 14.26
C VAL A 200 6.34 0.23 13.33
N VAL A 201 6.47 0.42 12.02
CA VAL A 201 6.57 -0.71 11.08
C VAL A 201 7.91 -1.41 11.24
N SER A 202 9.04 -0.71 11.06
CA SER A 202 10.36 -1.34 11.07
C SER A 202 10.85 -1.67 12.49
N GLY A 203 10.51 -0.85 13.49
CA GLY A 203 10.94 -1.04 14.88
C GLY A 203 10.05 -1.95 15.71
N PHE A 204 8.80 -2.13 15.36
CA PHE A 204 7.86 -2.92 16.15
C PHE A 204 7.15 -4.02 15.33
N LEU A 205 6.42 -3.69 14.28
CA LEU A 205 5.59 -4.67 13.55
C LEU A 205 6.41 -5.78 12.89
N LEU A 206 7.48 -5.44 12.17
CA LEU A 206 8.32 -6.44 11.50
C LEU A 206 9.07 -7.34 12.49
N PRO A 207 9.68 -6.85 13.59
CA PRO A 207 10.19 -7.71 14.66
C PRO A 207 9.13 -8.62 15.27
N VAL A 208 7.91 -8.12 15.50
CA VAL A 208 6.79 -8.94 16.01
C VAL A 208 6.42 -10.02 15.00
N MET A 209 6.45 -9.74 13.69
CA MET A 209 6.22 -10.75 12.65
C MET A 209 7.31 -11.83 12.61
N LYS A 210 8.59 -11.44 12.81
CA LYS A 210 9.70 -12.40 12.96
C LYS A 210 9.47 -13.32 14.17
N LEU A 211 9.07 -12.73 15.32
CA LEU A 211 8.76 -13.49 16.54
C LEU A 211 7.53 -14.40 16.33
N TYR A 212 6.46 -13.91 15.68
CA TYR A 212 5.30 -14.70 15.32
C TYR A 212 5.69 -15.95 14.56
N MET A 213 6.54 -15.82 13.54
CA MET A 213 6.97 -16.96 12.74
C MET A 213 7.77 -17.98 13.56
N VAL A 214 8.73 -17.51 14.36
CA VAL A 214 9.53 -18.39 15.21
C VAL A 214 8.65 -19.15 16.21
N LEU A 215 7.72 -18.47 16.87
CA LEU A 215 6.81 -19.13 17.82
C LEU A 215 5.85 -20.09 17.13
N SER A 216 5.39 -19.76 15.92
CA SER A 216 4.58 -20.64 15.10
C SER A 216 5.30 -21.95 14.75
N LEU A 217 6.56 -21.84 14.31
CA LEU A 217 7.39 -23.01 13.99
C LEU A 217 7.67 -23.87 15.21
N VAL A 218 8.11 -23.26 16.31
CA VAL A 218 8.42 -23.96 17.55
C VAL A 218 7.16 -24.62 18.12
N GLY A 219 6.02 -23.91 18.13
CA GLY A 219 4.75 -24.43 18.63
C GLY A 219 4.26 -25.67 17.87
N ASN A 220 4.48 -25.71 16.56
CA ASN A 220 4.09 -26.86 15.74
C ASN A 220 5.08 -28.03 15.80
N LEU A 221 6.32 -27.80 16.27
CA LEU A 221 7.29 -28.88 16.45
C LEU A 221 6.98 -29.73 17.68
N PHE A 222 6.54 -29.12 18.77
CA PHE A 222 6.16 -29.82 20.01
C PHE A 222 4.72 -30.34 19.94
N ARG A 223 4.44 -31.47 20.62
CA ARG A 223 3.10 -32.09 20.62
C ARG A 223 2.04 -31.29 21.34
N GLU A 224 2.45 -30.40 22.22
CA GLU A 224 1.56 -29.55 22.99
C GLU A 224 1.40 -28.19 22.28
N GLU A 225 0.19 -27.67 22.22
CA GLU A 225 -0.12 -26.35 21.64
C GLU A 225 0.37 -25.20 22.54
N MET A 226 1.61 -25.31 23.06
CA MET A 226 2.16 -24.43 24.09
C MET A 226 2.18 -22.95 23.67
N PHE A 227 2.32 -22.67 22.39
CA PHE A 227 2.46 -21.30 21.88
C PHE A 227 1.29 -20.82 21.03
N SER A 228 0.21 -21.60 20.91
CA SER A 228 -0.95 -21.22 20.08
C SER A 228 -1.61 -19.92 20.54
N VAL A 229 -1.79 -19.73 21.84
CA VAL A 229 -2.34 -18.52 22.44
C VAL A 229 -1.40 -17.31 22.20
N MET A 230 -0.09 -17.52 22.27
CA MET A 230 0.88 -16.45 22.06
C MET A 230 0.92 -16.02 20.58
N THR A 231 0.91 -16.96 19.64
CA THR A 231 0.85 -16.65 18.21
C THR A 231 -0.44 -15.94 17.82
N GLU A 232 -1.58 -16.36 18.38
CA GLU A 232 -2.85 -15.66 18.19
C GLU A 232 -2.82 -14.24 18.77
N PHE A 233 -2.25 -14.08 19.96
CA PHE A 233 -2.08 -12.77 20.59
C PHE A 233 -1.22 -11.85 19.75
N LEU A 234 -0.06 -12.31 19.26
CA LEU A 234 0.79 -11.51 18.37
C LEU A 234 0.06 -11.07 17.09
N GLY A 235 -0.71 -11.97 16.49
CA GLY A 235 -1.54 -11.64 15.33
C GLY A 235 -2.58 -10.56 15.61
N LYS A 236 -3.22 -10.61 16.79
CA LYS A 236 -4.14 -9.57 17.25
C LYS A 236 -3.43 -8.24 17.49
N VAL A 237 -2.25 -8.28 18.12
CA VAL A 237 -1.41 -7.07 18.36
C VAL A 237 -1.05 -6.39 17.05
N VAL A 238 -0.55 -7.14 16.05
CA VAL A 238 -0.25 -6.59 14.73
C VAL A 238 -1.49 -5.93 14.11
N GLY A 239 -2.61 -6.67 14.07
CA GLY A 239 -3.86 -6.16 13.49
C GLY A 239 -4.40 -4.92 14.20
N TRP A 240 -4.30 -4.86 15.53
CA TRP A 240 -4.74 -3.71 16.32
C TRP A 240 -3.82 -2.50 16.12
N THR A 241 -2.51 -2.69 16.18
CA THR A 241 -1.52 -1.62 15.98
C THR A 241 -1.69 -0.94 14.63
N VAL A 242 -1.80 -1.73 13.54
CA VAL A 242 -1.97 -1.19 12.19
C VAL A 242 -3.27 -0.40 12.05
N LYS A 243 -4.39 -0.92 12.57
CA LYS A 243 -5.70 -0.24 12.53
C LYS A 243 -5.68 1.06 13.34
N THR A 244 -5.07 1.03 14.52
CA THR A 244 -5.00 2.20 15.40
C THR A 244 -4.13 3.29 14.78
N MET A 245 -2.96 2.92 14.24
CA MET A 245 -2.08 3.85 13.52
C MET A 245 -2.80 4.50 12.34
N PHE A 246 -3.48 3.71 11.52
CA PHE A 246 -4.28 4.20 10.40
C PHE A 246 -5.37 5.17 10.88
N GLY A 247 -6.14 4.78 11.90
CA GLY A 247 -7.22 5.60 12.44
C GLY A 247 -6.74 6.93 13.02
N ILE A 248 -5.61 6.94 13.74
CA ILE A 248 -5.04 8.17 14.31
C ILE A 248 -4.59 9.12 13.20
N VAL A 249 -3.79 8.64 12.25
CA VAL A 249 -3.22 9.49 11.19
C VAL A 249 -4.31 10.02 10.27
N VAL A 250 -5.20 9.16 9.79
CA VAL A 250 -6.30 9.57 8.90
C VAL A 250 -7.28 10.47 9.64
N GLY A 251 -7.64 10.12 10.88
CA GLY A 251 -8.52 10.95 11.70
C GLY A 251 -7.97 12.35 11.92
N PHE A 252 -6.66 12.48 12.17
CA PHE A 252 -6.04 13.78 12.32
C PHE A 252 -6.01 14.57 11.00
N HIS A 253 -5.70 13.93 9.87
CA HIS A 253 -5.77 14.58 8.55
C HIS A 253 -7.19 15.04 8.21
N LEU A 254 -8.21 14.27 8.56
CA LEU A 254 -9.61 14.69 8.37
C LEU A 254 -9.94 15.94 9.18
N ILE A 255 -9.51 16.00 10.44
CA ILE A 255 -9.71 17.20 11.29
C ILE A 255 -8.97 18.41 10.68
N GLN A 256 -7.72 18.24 10.28
CA GLN A 256 -6.95 19.29 9.62
C GLN A 256 -7.63 19.75 8.32
N GLY A 257 -8.08 18.80 7.48
CA GLY A 257 -8.76 19.09 6.23
C GLY A 257 -10.10 19.83 6.37
N LEU A 258 -10.74 19.76 7.54
CA LEU A 258 -11.98 20.51 7.82
C LEU A 258 -11.70 21.92 8.39
N VAL A 259 -10.65 22.06 9.21
CA VAL A 259 -10.41 23.30 9.97
C VAL A 259 -9.48 24.27 9.22
N LEU A 260 -8.39 23.78 8.67
CA LEU A 260 -7.34 24.64 8.10
C LEU A 260 -7.78 25.39 6.84
N PRO A 261 -8.55 24.83 5.90
CA PRO A 261 -9.00 25.56 4.72
C PRO A 261 -9.86 26.79 5.04
N GLN A 262 -10.60 26.78 6.16
CA GLN A 262 -11.39 27.94 6.58
C GLN A 262 -10.49 29.11 6.99
N ALA A 263 -9.33 28.83 7.62
CA ALA A 263 -8.35 29.86 7.95
C ALA A 263 -7.69 30.44 6.69
N ASP A 264 -7.40 29.59 5.69
CA ASP A 264 -6.88 30.04 4.40
C ASP A 264 -7.92 30.89 3.63
N ALA A 265 -9.17 30.47 3.59
CA ALA A 265 -10.25 31.23 2.93
C ALA A 265 -10.42 32.62 3.56
N MET A 266 -10.41 32.73 4.88
CA MET A 266 -10.48 34.01 5.57
C MET A 266 -9.29 34.92 5.23
N LYS A 267 -8.08 34.38 5.20
CA LYS A 267 -6.86 35.10 4.85
C LYS A 267 -6.90 35.57 3.39
N ASN A 268 -7.26 34.71 2.47
CA ASN A 268 -7.33 35.03 1.04
C ASN A 268 -8.42 36.10 0.77
N ALA A 269 -9.60 35.99 1.38
CA ALA A 269 -10.64 37.01 1.28
C ALA A 269 -10.20 38.38 1.81
N ALA A 270 -9.41 38.43 2.89
CA ALA A 270 -8.86 39.69 3.38
C ALA A 270 -7.85 40.31 2.40
N VAL A 271 -6.98 39.50 1.81
CA VAL A 271 -6.02 39.96 0.79
C VAL A 271 -6.74 40.47 -0.46
N MET A 272 -7.72 39.72 -0.97
CA MET A 272 -8.51 40.12 -2.15
C MET A 272 -9.26 41.45 -1.93
N ARG A 273 -9.90 41.66 -0.80
CA ARG A 273 -10.55 42.92 -0.45
C ARG A 273 -9.58 44.10 -0.45
N THR A 274 -8.33 43.86 -0.04
CA THR A 274 -7.31 44.91 -0.03
C THR A 274 -6.86 45.23 -1.45
N ILE A 275 -6.73 44.24 -2.34
CA ILE A 275 -6.37 44.43 -3.76
C ILE A 275 -7.52 45.15 -4.49
N GLU A 276 -8.76 44.73 -4.29
CA GLU A 276 -9.96 45.31 -4.93
C GLU A 276 -10.23 46.75 -4.49
N ALA A 277 -9.75 47.15 -3.29
CA ALA A 277 -9.89 48.52 -2.81
C ALA A 277 -8.99 49.53 -3.55
N VAL A 278 -8.07 49.07 -4.42
CA VAL A 278 -7.21 49.98 -5.19
C VAL A 278 -7.96 50.47 -6.45
N PRO A 279 -8.33 51.76 -6.53
CA PRO A 279 -9.06 52.29 -7.69
C PRO A 279 -8.30 52.14 -9.00
N GLY A 280 -8.96 51.60 -10.03
CA GLY A 280 -8.43 51.47 -11.40
C GLY A 280 -7.61 50.21 -11.70
N ILE A 281 -7.15 49.47 -10.69
CA ILE A 281 -6.33 48.27 -10.88
C ILE A 281 -7.05 47.02 -10.30
N GLY A 282 -7.92 47.18 -9.28
CA GLY A 282 -8.49 46.11 -8.49
C GLY A 282 -9.24 45.04 -9.28
N ALA A 283 -10.07 45.44 -10.23
CA ALA A 283 -10.85 44.49 -11.04
C ALA A 283 -9.98 43.65 -11.98
N GLY A 284 -8.92 44.21 -12.57
CA GLY A 284 -7.97 43.47 -13.42
C GLY A 284 -7.07 42.54 -12.62
N ALA A 285 -6.59 43.01 -11.47
CA ALA A 285 -5.74 42.20 -10.58
C ALA A 285 -6.53 41.01 -9.99
N GLY A 286 -7.80 41.18 -9.67
CA GLY A 286 -8.68 40.10 -9.19
C GLY A 286 -8.88 38.99 -10.24
N ALA A 287 -9.12 39.36 -11.51
CA ALA A 287 -9.25 38.41 -12.60
C ALA A 287 -7.96 37.56 -12.82
N VAL A 288 -6.80 38.23 -12.82
CA VAL A 288 -5.49 37.54 -12.96
C VAL A 288 -5.23 36.64 -11.77
N SER A 289 -5.53 37.09 -10.53
CA SER A 289 -5.38 36.26 -9.33
C SER A 289 -6.24 35.02 -9.37
N ASN A 290 -7.49 35.12 -9.81
CA ASN A 290 -8.38 33.95 -9.95
C ASN A 290 -7.91 32.96 -11.02
N LEU A 291 -7.37 33.43 -12.13
CA LEU A 291 -6.75 32.60 -13.15
C LEU A 291 -5.55 31.82 -12.58
N LEU A 292 -4.64 32.51 -11.91
CA LEU A 292 -3.47 31.88 -11.29
C LEU A 292 -3.84 30.85 -10.22
N LEU A 293 -4.83 31.18 -9.38
CA LEU A 293 -5.35 30.23 -8.37
C LEU A 293 -5.99 29.00 -9.04
N GLY A 294 -6.76 29.18 -10.11
CA GLY A 294 -7.35 28.08 -10.86
C GLY A 294 -6.32 27.14 -11.46
N SER A 295 -5.28 27.70 -12.12
CA SER A 295 -4.18 26.92 -12.66
C SER A 295 -3.42 26.16 -11.56
N ALA A 296 -3.13 26.80 -10.43
CA ALA A 296 -2.46 26.18 -9.30
C ALA A 296 -3.29 25.03 -8.67
N VAL A 297 -4.62 25.19 -8.59
CA VAL A 297 -5.53 24.12 -8.13
C VAL A 297 -5.48 22.94 -9.08
N LEU A 298 -5.47 23.16 -10.38
CA LEU A 298 -5.35 22.10 -11.39
C LEU A 298 -4.02 21.34 -11.23
N ILE A 299 -2.89 22.05 -11.15
CA ILE A 299 -1.56 21.44 -10.96
C ILE A 299 -1.52 20.60 -9.70
N LYS A 300 -1.96 21.15 -8.58
CA LYS A 300 -2.02 20.44 -7.28
C LYS A 300 -2.83 19.15 -7.37
N ASN A 301 -4.01 19.22 -7.96
CA ASN A 301 -4.88 18.06 -8.06
C ASN A 301 -4.26 16.97 -8.96
N THR A 302 -3.73 17.37 -10.12
CA THR A 302 -3.05 16.47 -11.05
C THR A 302 -1.84 15.80 -10.40
N ALA A 303 -1.01 16.58 -9.69
CA ALA A 303 0.13 16.05 -8.94
C ALA A 303 -0.31 15.09 -7.83
N GLY A 304 -1.40 15.40 -7.11
CA GLY A 304 -1.96 14.50 -6.10
C GLY A 304 -2.47 13.19 -6.67
N ALA A 305 -3.17 13.24 -7.80
CA ALA A 305 -3.65 12.04 -8.48
C ALA A 305 -2.50 11.19 -9.04
N ALA A 306 -1.48 11.81 -9.64
CA ALA A 306 -0.27 11.13 -10.10
C ALA A 306 0.47 10.47 -8.93
N ALA A 307 0.58 11.14 -7.80
CA ALA A 307 1.20 10.60 -6.60
C ALA A 307 0.46 9.37 -6.06
N VAL A 308 -0.87 9.39 -6.04
CA VAL A 308 -1.66 8.21 -5.65
C VAL A 308 -1.46 7.07 -6.64
N ALA A 309 -1.41 7.34 -7.95
CA ALA A 309 -1.15 6.32 -8.97
C ALA A 309 0.24 5.68 -8.77
N VAL A 310 1.28 6.47 -8.52
CA VAL A 310 2.63 5.96 -8.22
C VAL A 310 2.64 5.11 -6.97
N LEU A 311 2.00 5.54 -5.88
CA LEU A 311 1.89 4.75 -4.65
C LEU A 311 1.24 3.39 -4.90
N VAL A 312 0.18 3.36 -5.71
CA VAL A 312 -0.48 2.12 -6.10
C VAL A 312 0.45 1.24 -6.92
N PHE A 313 1.20 1.79 -7.88
CA PHE A 313 2.15 1.02 -8.70
C PHE A 313 3.31 0.46 -7.89
N LEU A 314 3.86 1.23 -6.95
CA LEU A 314 4.92 0.77 -6.04
C LEU A 314 4.47 -0.42 -5.17
N ALA A 315 3.25 -0.38 -4.67
CA ALA A 315 2.73 -1.41 -3.78
C ALA A 315 2.10 -2.60 -4.52
N ALA A 316 1.64 -2.44 -5.77
CA ALA A 316 0.81 -3.43 -6.46
C ALA A 316 1.53 -4.78 -6.63
N VAL A 317 2.74 -4.79 -7.18
CA VAL A 317 3.50 -6.03 -7.42
C VAL A 317 3.85 -6.73 -6.11
N PRO A 318 4.45 -6.08 -5.09
CA PRO A 318 4.71 -6.70 -3.79
C PRO A 318 3.45 -7.22 -3.09
N MET A 319 2.34 -6.48 -3.15
CA MET A 319 1.06 -6.93 -2.59
C MET A 319 0.52 -8.17 -3.29
N VAL A 320 0.65 -8.23 -4.62
CA VAL A 320 0.29 -9.43 -5.40
C VAL A 320 1.15 -10.62 -4.98
N LYS A 321 2.47 -10.45 -4.82
CA LYS A 321 3.37 -11.50 -4.33
C LYS A 321 2.92 -12.05 -2.98
N LEU A 322 2.70 -11.19 -2.01
CA LEU A 322 2.23 -11.59 -0.67
C LEU A 322 0.85 -12.27 -0.71
N ALA A 323 -0.08 -11.77 -1.54
CA ALA A 323 -1.42 -12.34 -1.69
C ALA A 323 -1.39 -13.72 -2.35
N VAL A 324 -0.55 -13.91 -3.37
CA VAL A 324 -0.36 -15.21 -4.03
C VAL A 324 0.21 -16.22 -3.05
N LEU A 325 1.29 -15.87 -2.33
CA LEU A 325 1.88 -16.75 -1.32
C LEU A 325 0.88 -17.12 -0.23
N MET A 326 0.12 -16.16 0.29
CA MET A 326 -0.97 -16.43 1.23
C MET A 326 -1.97 -17.44 0.67
N ALA A 327 -2.45 -17.23 -0.55
CA ALA A 327 -3.45 -18.11 -1.18
C ALA A 327 -2.89 -19.51 -1.43
N LEU A 328 -1.66 -19.61 -1.91
CA LEU A 328 -0.99 -20.86 -2.21
C LEU A 328 -0.74 -21.68 -0.94
N TYR A 329 -0.30 -21.07 0.16
CA TYR A 329 -0.11 -21.79 1.43
C TYR A 329 -1.44 -22.23 2.06
N TYR A 330 -2.53 -21.44 1.93
CA TYR A 330 -3.85 -21.91 2.36
C TYR A 330 -4.34 -23.08 1.49
N LEU A 331 -4.13 -23.02 0.19
CA LEU A 331 -4.47 -24.12 -0.72
C LEU A 331 -3.67 -25.39 -0.38
N ALA A 332 -2.37 -25.26 -0.16
CA ALA A 332 -1.50 -26.36 0.25
C ALA A 332 -1.98 -27.00 1.57
N ALA A 333 -2.28 -26.18 2.58
CA ALA A 333 -2.82 -26.66 3.84
C ALA A 333 -4.14 -27.43 3.65
N ALA A 334 -5.05 -26.92 2.81
CA ALA A 334 -6.33 -27.58 2.53
C ALA A 334 -6.18 -28.91 1.79
N VAL A 335 -5.29 -28.97 0.78
CA VAL A 335 -5.04 -30.21 0.01
C VAL A 335 -4.37 -31.26 0.88
N MET A 336 -3.49 -30.86 1.78
CA MET A 336 -2.75 -31.79 2.65
C MET A 336 -3.53 -32.26 3.87
N GLN A 337 -4.58 -31.56 4.24
CA GLN A 337 -5.36 -31.85 5.44
C GLN A 337 -5.85 -33.31 5.57
N PRO A 338 -6.34 -33.98 4.49
CA PRO A 338 -6.81 -35.37 4.58
C PRO A 338 -5.68 -36.40 4.63
N VAL A 339 -4.45 -36.05 4.26
CA VAL A 339 -3.34 -37.01 4.03
C VAL A 339 -2.22 -36.84 5.06
N CYS A 340 -1.95 -35.63 5.49
CA CYS A 340 -0.81 -35.29 6.32
C CYS A 340 -1.16 -35.06 7.78
N ASP A 341 -0.13 -35.10 8.63
CA ASP A 341 -0.23 -34.82 10.05
C ASP A 341 -0.80 -33.41 10.30
N LYS A 342 -1.65 -33.27 11.32
CA LYS A 342 -2.25 -31.99 11.73
C LYS A 342 -1.22 -30.88 11.96
N ARG A 343 0.01 -31.22 12.36
CA ARG A 343 1.09 -30.28 12.59
C ARG A 343 1.58 -29.61 11.30
N LEU A 344 1.75 -30.40 10.23
CA LEU A 344 2.19 -29.88 8.94
C LEU A 344 1.13 -28.95 8.34
N THR A 345 -0.13 -29.36 8.40
CA THR A 345 -1.24 -28.53 7.91
C THR A 345 -1.41 -27.25 8.74
N ALA A 346 -1.22 -27.31 10.05
CA ALA A 346 -1.24 -26.13 10.93
C ALA A 346 -0.09 -25.18 10.62
N CYS A 347 1.13 -25.68 10.41
CA CYS A 347 2.28 -24.87 9.99
C CYS A 347 2.00 -24.07 8.72
N MET A 348 1.45 -24.73 7.69
CA MET A 348 1.12 -24.08 6.43
C MET A 348 0.02 -23.04 6.59
N ALA A 349 -1.03 -23.35 7.34
CA ALA A 349 -2.11 -22.41 7.60
C ALA A 349 -1.63 -21.17 8.39
N GLN A 350 -0.74 -21.35 9.37
CA GLN A 350 -0.17 -20.27 10.15
C GLN A 350 0.80 -19.42 9.31
N ASN A 351 1.57 -20.05 8.42
CA ASN A 351 2.41 -19.33 7.46
C ASN A 351 1.56 -18.49 6.51
N ALA A 352 0.48 -19.05 5.97
CA ALA A 352 -0.48 -18.30 5.16
C ALA A 352 -1.09 -17.10 5.93
N ALA A 353 -1.47 -17.30 7.19
CA ALA A 353 -1.97 -16.23 8.05
C ALA A 353 -0.92 -15.12 8.27
N GLY A 354 0.35 -15.51 8.43
CA GLY A 354 1.48 -14.59 8.52
C GLY A 354 1.63 -13.72 7.27
N HIS A 355 1.58 -14.31 6.07
CA HIS A 355 1.59 -13.55 4.80
C HIS A 355 0.39 -12.59 4.70
N GLY A 356 -0.79 -12.99 5.18
CA GLY A 356 -1.95 -12.12 5.28
C GLY A 356 -1.76 -10.94 6.23
N MET A 357 -0.96 -11.09 7.29
CA MET A 357 -0.60 -9.98 8.18
C MET A 357 0.39 -9.02 7.52
N LEU A 358 1.41 -9.52 6.80
CA LEU A 358 2.34 -8.70 6.02
C LEU A 358 1.60 -7.90 4.94
N LEU A 359 0.68 -8.56 4.21
CA LEU A 359 -0.18 -7.90 3.23
C LEU A 359 -1.00 -6.77 3.84
N LYS A 360 -1.51 -6.95 5.07
CA LYS A 360 -2.22 -5.88 5.79
C LYS A 360 -1.29 -4.71 6.14
N ILE A 361 -0.06 -4.98 6.60
CA ILE A 361 0.90 -3.92 6.94
C ILE A 361 1.16 -3.04 5.71
N VAL A 362 1.51 -3.64 4.58
CA VAL A 362 1.76 -2.91 3.31
C VAL A 362 0.49 -2.19 2.83
N GLY A 363 -0.66 -2.89 2.82
CA GLY A 363 -1.92 -2.33 2.35
C GLY A 363 -2.42 -1.14 3.17
N TYR A 364 -2.25 -1.18 4.49
CA TYR A 364 -2.60 -0.04 5.34
C TYR A 364 -1.61 1.12 5.19
N SER A 365 -0.32 0.85 4.97
CA SER A 365 0.68 1.90 4.68
C SER A 365 0.34 2.62 3.37
N LEU A 366 0.03 1.87 2.31
CA LEU A 366 -0.46 2.43 1.05
C LEU A 366 -1.73 3.26 1.24
N ALA A 367 -2.76 2.67 1.87
CA ALA A 367 -4.05 3.32 2.06
C ALA A 367 -3.95 4.60 2.89
N LEU A 368 -3.07 4.62 3.89
CA LEU A 368 -2.85 5.77 4.75
C LEU A 368 -2.39 6.99 3.94
N PHE A 369 -1.38 6.83 3.09
CA PHE A 369 -0.86 7.95 2.30
C PHE A 369 -1.77 8.31 1.13
N ALA A 370 -2.40 7.34 0.48
CA ALA A 370 -3.39 7.62 -0.56
C ALA A 370 -4.57 8.45 -0.01
N VAL A 371 -5.10 8.09 1.15
CA VAL A 371 -6.17 8.86 1.82
C VAL A 371 -5.66 10.22 2.27
N THR A 372 -4.43 10.32 2.77
CA THR A 372 -3.82 11.61 3.14
C THR A 372 -3.79 12.58 1.96
N ILE A 373 -3.27 12.15 0.81
CA ILE A 373 -3.22 12.97 -0.41
C ILE A 373 -4.64 13.35 -0.85
N ALA A 374 -5.58 12.39 -0.86
CA ALA A 374 -6.96 12.65 -1.25
C ALA A 374 -7.65 13.69 -0.34
N VAL A 375 -7.47 13.58 0.99
CA VAL A 375 -8.03 14.54 1.96
C VAL A 375 -7.46 15.93 1.74
N ILE A 376 -6.14 16.06 1.55
CA ILE A 376 -5.48 17.35 1.32
C ILE A 376 -5.98 17.96 0.00
N SER A 377 -6.01 17.15 -1.07
CA SER A 377 -6.48 17.59 -2.38
C SER A 377 -7.92 18.12 -2.32
N TYR A 378 -8.82 17.37 -1.68
CA TYR A 378 -10.24 17.72 -1.56
C TYR A 378 -10.43 18.97 -0.67
N SER A 379 -9.82 19.00 0.50
CA SER A 379 -10.04 20.09 1.47
C SER A 379 -9.56 21.44 0.95
N THR A 380 -8.46 21.47 0.21
CA THR A 380 -7.91 22.69 -0.36
C THR A 380 -8.64 23.19 -1.60
N ASN A 381 -9.45 22.36 -2.26
CA ASN A 381 -10.36 22.82 -3.32
C ASN A 381 -11.49 23.68 -2.76
N ALA A 382 -11.93 23.44 -1.51
CA ALA A 382 -12.95 24.24 -0.87
C ALA A 382 -12.54 25.71 -0.70
N VAL A 383 -11.27 26.02 -0.60
CA VAL A 383 -10.75 27.40 -0.54
C VAL A 383 -11.01 28.15 -1.84
N TYR A 384 -10.85 27.48 -2.96
CA TYR A 384 -11.08 28.04 -4.30
C TYR A 384 -12.56 28.35 -4.57
N TYR A 385 -13.47 27.47 -4.13
CA TYR A 385 -14.92 27.65 -4.33
C TYR A 385 -15.58 28.57 -3.29
N ALA A 386 -14.90 28.94 -2.22
CA ALA A 386 -15.42 29.81 -1.17
C ALA A 386 -15.05 31.30 -1.35
N GLY A 387 -14.16 31.63 -2.28
CA GLY A 387 -13.76 33.01 -2.65
C GLY A 387 -14.43 33.43 -3.95
#